data_e08a0689428abc7e2143fa44b7c78fb2
#
_entry.id   e08a0689428abc7e2143fa44b7c78fb2
#
_cell.length_a   1.000
_cell.length_b   1.000
_cell.length_c   1.000
_cell.angle_alpha   90.00
_cell.angle_beta   90.00
_cell.angle_gamma   90.00
#
_symmetry.space_group_name_H-M   'P 1'
#
loop_
_entity.id
_entity.type
_entity.pdbx_description
1 polymer ?
#
loop_
_entity_poly.entity_id
_entity_poly.type
_entity_poly.pdbx_seq_one_letter_code
_entity_poly.pdbx_strand_id
1 'polypeptide(L)'
;VWSDADHAGCLETRKSTTGGIIMFGQHALKHWSSTQTLISISSGEAEYYGCVRAASHGLGVQSMLSDLGVKDKRLRVKTDASVAKSLASRRGLGGIRHIEVNQLWLQEKVNKGTIEVEKVKGETNRADVLTKFKDGTALKQQLDWTNQIIIFGRHELAPKLSKVDPLEE
;
A
#
# COMPACT_ATOMS: atom_id res chain seq x y z
N VAL A 1 -0.67 6.24 -5.65
CA VAL A 1 -0.69 5.11 -4.69
C VAL A 1 -0.49 5.67 -3.29
N TRP A 2 -1.28 5.21 -2.33
CA TRP A 2 -1.14 5.53 -0.92
C TRP A 2 -0.54 4.33 -0.21
N SER A 3 0.32 4.58 0.76
CA SER A 3 1.00 3.55 1.55
C SER A 3 0.96 3.91 3.03
N ASP A 4 0.78 2.90 3.86
CA ASP A 4 0.87 2.95 5.31
C ASP A 4 1.51 1.65 5.80
N ALA A 5 2.17 1.69 6.95
CA ALA A 5 2.63 0.50 7.63
C ALA A 5 2.45 0.63 9.15
N ASP A 6 1.99 -0.42 9.80
CA ASP A 6 2.18 -0.56 11.24
C ASP A 6 3.63 -0.98 11.53
N HIS A 7 4.11 -0.72 12.72
CA HIS A 7 5.43 -1.22 13.14
C HIS A 7 5.27 -2.36 14.14
N ALA A 8 5.73 -3.56 13.73
CA ALA A 8 5.76 -4.75 14.57
C ALA A 8 4.38 -5.13 15.17
N GLY A 9 3.29 -4.87 14.43
CA GLY A 9 1.91 -5.08 14.91
C GLY A 9 1.55 -6.54 15.16
N CYS A 10 2.18 -7.49 14.45
CA CYS A 10 2.02 -8.90 14.74
C CYS A 10 2.77 -9.28 16.03
N LEU A 11 2.05 -9.58 17.10
CA LEU A 11 2.64 -9.89 18.40
C LEU A 11 3.48 -11.18 18.40
N GLU A 12 3.11 -12.14 17.58
CA GLU A 12 3.79 -13.43 17.48
C GLU A 12 5.08 -13.35 16.69
N THR A 13 5.03 -12.77 15.48
CA THR A 13 6.19 -12.73 14.56
C THR A 13 6.97 -11.44 14.62
N ARG A 14 6.45 -10.41 15.28
CA ARG A 14 6.99 -9.04 15.33
C ARG A 14 7.17 -8.41 13.95
N LYS A 15 6.49 -8.93 12.95
CA LYS A 15 6.45 -8.37 11.60
C LYS A 15 5.42 -7.25 11.51
N SER A 16 5.71 -6.30 10.65
CA SER A 16 4.85 -5.19 10.32
C SER A 16 3.81 -5.58 9.26
N THR A 17 2.68 -4.87 9.24
CA THR A 17 1.68 -4.96 8.16
C THR A 17 1.82 -3.76 7.24
N THR A 18 1.82 -3.99 5.95
CA THR A 18 1.75 -2.94 4.94
C THR A 18 0.36 -2.87 4.35
N GLY A 19 -0.24 -1.69 4.41
CA GLY A 19 -1.46 -1.34 3.70
C GLY A 19 -1.17 -0.46 2.50
N GLY A 20 -1.95 -0.60 1.44
CA GLY A 20 -1.84 0.32 0.32
C GLY A 20 -3.06 0.32 -0.57
N ILE A 21 -3.28 1.44 -1.24
CA ILE A 21 -4.38 1.64 -2.18
C ILE A 21 -3.89 2.38 -3.42
N ILE A 22 -4.21 1.85 -4.59
CA ILE A 22 -3.95 2.48 -5.89
C ILE A 22 -5.22 3.19 -6.32
N MET A 23 -5.06 4.47 -6.59
CA MET A 23 -6.14 5.32 -7.11
C MET A 23 -5.83 5.75 -8.54
N PHE A 24 -6.87 5.81 -9.37
CA PHE A 24 -6.85 6.49 -10.66
C PHE A 24 -7.91 7.59 -10.63
N GLY A 25 -7.47 8.83 -10.57
CA GLY A 25 -8.35 9.92 -10.21
C GLY A 25 -8.92 9.74 -8.79
N GLN A 26 -10.23 9.64 -8.69
CA GLN A 26 -10.95 9.43 -7.43
C GLN A 26 -11.37 7.98 -7.18
N HIS A 27 -11.05 7.05 -8.10
CA HIS A 27 -11.47 5.67 -8.01
C HIS A 27 -10.37 4.76 -7.50
N ALA A 28 -10.69 3.87 -6.55
CA ALA A 28 -9.81 2.81 -6.11
C ALA A 28 -9.75 1.71 -7.16
N LEU A 29 -8.54 1.40 -7.66
CA LEU A 29 -8.30 0.30 -8.59
C LEU A 29 -7.89 -0.99 -7.87
N LYS A 30 -7.12 -0.85 -6.79
CA LYS A 30 -6.59 -1.98 -6.02
C LYS A 30 -6.27 -1.52 -4.61
N HIS A 31 -6.53 -2.38 -3.64
CA HIS A 31 -6.06 -2.23 -2.27
C HIS A 31 -5.47 -3.55 -1.77
N TRP A 32 -4.63 -3.47 -0.74
CA TRP A 32 -4.07 -4.65 -0.07
C TRP A 32 -3.74 -4.32 1.38
N SER A 33 -3.76 -5.36 2.18
CA SER A 33 -3.20 -5.41 3.52
C SER A 33 -2.41 -6.71 3.64
N SER A 34 -1.16 -6.66 4.06
CA SER A 34 -0.32 -7.85 4.11
C SER A 34 0.87 -7.69 5.02
N THR A 35 1.24 -8.78 5.69
CA THR A 35 2.43 -8.87 6.52
C THR A 35 3.69 -8.66 5.69
N GLN A 36 4.64 -7.89 6.20
CA GLN A 36 5.96 -7.73 5.60
C GLN A 36 6.78 -9.01 5.74
N THR A 37 7.60 -9.31 4.75
CA THR A 37 8.51 -10.48 4.79
C THR A 37 9.67 -10.26 5.75
N LEU A 38 10.17 -9.04 5.82
CA LEU A 38 11.28 -8.62 6.67
C LEU A 38 10.77 -8.07 8.01
N ILE A 39 11.55 -8.21 9.06
CA ILE A 39 11.31 -7.53 10.32
C ILE A 39 12.02 -6.19 10.25
N SER A 40 11.26 -5.10 10.33
CA SER A 40 11.79 -3.75 10.38
C SER A 40 12.19 -3.38 11.82
N ILE A 41 13.33 -2.73 11.98
CA ILE A 41 13.83 -2.32 13.30
C ILE A 41 13.37 -0.92 13.71
N SER A 42 12.66 -0.22 12.83
CA SER A 42 12.04 1.08 13.13
C SER A 42 10.74 1.27 12.33
N SER A 43 9.87 2.16 12.84
CA SER A 43 8.64 2.53 12.12
C SER A 43 8.92 3.15 10.76
N GLY A 44 9.96 4.00 10.66
CA GLY A 44 10.36 4.61 9.40
C GLY A 44 10.83 3.61 8.35
N GLU A 45 11.45 2.52 8.79
CA GLU A 45 11.84 1.40 7.91
C GLU A 45 10.63 0.59 7.46
N ALA A 46 9.70 0.27 8.37
CA ALA A 46 8.44 -0.39 8.02
C ALA A 46 7.67 0.40 6.96
N GLU A 47 7.57 1.72 7.14
CA GLU A 47 6.96 2.64 6.17
C GLU A 47 7.71 2.67 4.84
N TYR A 48 9.04 2.64 4.86
CA TYR A 48 9.82 2.58 3.64
C TYR A 48 9.58 1.29 2.84
N TYR A 49 9.53 0.14 3.51
CA TYR A 49 9.16 -1.14 2.87
C TYR A 49 7.74 -1.09 2.30
N GLY A 50 6.82 -0.42 2.99
CA GLY A 50 5.49 -0.11 2.47
C GLY A 50 5.54 0.69 1.18
N CYS A 51 6.34 1.75 1.12
CA CYS A 51 6.54 2.56 -0.07
C CYS A 51 7.15 1.76 -1.24
N VAL A 52 8.13 0.89 -0.98
CA VAL A 52 8.74 0.01 -2.01
C VAL A 52 7.66 -0.89 -2.62
N ARG A 53 6.84 -1.52 -1.79
CA ARG A 53 5.74 -2.37 -2.25
C ARG A 53 4.69 -1.58 -3.03
N ALA A 54 4.29 -0.41 -2.53
CA ALA A 54 3.36 0.48 -3.19
C ALA A 54 3.85 0.92 -4.57
N ALA A 55 5.12 1.26 -4.68
CA ALA A 55 5.78 1.61 -5.93
C ALA A 55 5.75 0.44 -6.94
N SER A 56 6.08 -0.77 -6.49
CA SER A 56 6.06 -1.97 -7.33
C SER A 56 4.66 -2.24 -7.88
N HIS A 57 3.64 -2.24 -7.03
CA HIS A 57 2.25 -2.41 -7.47
C HIS A 57 1.80 -1.28 -8.40
N GLY A 58 2.18 -0.04 -8.09
CA GLY A 58 1.86 1.13 -8.90
C GLY A 58 2.42 1.05 -10.31
N LEU A 59 3.68 0.59 -10.47
CA LEU A 59 4.29 0.39 -11.80
C LEU A 59 3.57 -0.72 -12.59
N GLY A 60 3.16 -1.81 -11.93
CA GLY A 60 2.38 -2.86 -12.58
C GLY A 60 1.05 -2.33 -13.14
N VAL A 61 0.32 -1.54 -12.35
CA VAL A 61 -0.92 -0.90 -12.83
C VAL A 61 -0.63 0.14 -13.91
N GLN A 62 0.45 0.89 -13.79
CA GLN A 62 0.86 1.87 -14.82
C GLN A 62 1.16 1.17 -16.15
N SER A 63 1.80 0.00 -16.14
CA SER A 63 2.04 -0.81 -17.34
C SER A 63 0.71 -1.25 -17.97
N MET A 64 -0.18 -1.84 -17.16
CA MET A 64 -1.51 -2.25 -17.62
C MET A 64 -2.31 -1.08 -18.25
N LEU A 65 -2.29 0.09 -17.61
CA LEU A 65 -2.93 1.29 -18.16
C LEU A 65 -2.29 1.75 -19.48
N SER A 66 -0.96 1.52 -19.65
CA SER A 66 -0.28 1.78 -20.92
C SER A 66 -0.80 0.87 -22.04
N ASP A 67 -0.95 -0.42 -21.75
CA ASP A 67 -1.45 -1.41 -22.69
C ASP A 67 -2.88 -1.09 -23.11
N LEU A 68 -3.68 -0.49 -22.22
CA LEU A 68 -5.02 0.04 -22.49
C LEU A 68 -5.02 1.42 -23.20
N GLY A 69 -3.86 1.94 -23.60
CA GLY A 69 -3.74 3.19 -24.34
C GLY A 69 -3.82 4.47 -23.49
N VAL A 70 -3.86 4.36 -22.18
CA VAL A 70 -3.84 5.53 -21.28
C VAL A 70 -2.44 6.16 -21.30
N LYS A 71 -2.36 7.43 -21.72
CA LYS A 71 -1.09 8.20 -21.82
C LYS A 71 -0.92 9.12 -20.61
N ASP A 72 0.29 9.68 -20.47
CA ASP A 72 0.63 10.76 -19.52
C ASP A 72 0.29 10.49 -18.05
N LYS A 73 0.52 9.28 -17.61
CA LYS A 73 0.32 8.88 -16.22
C LYS A 73 1.61 9.03 -15.40
N ARG A 74 1.53 9.79 -14.33
CA ARG A 74 2.62 9.93 -13.34
C ARG A 74 2.32 9.05 -12.14
N LEU A 75 3.30 8.26 -11.73
CA LEU A 75 3.19 7.45 -10.52
C LEU A 75 3.68 8.26 -9.31
N ARG A 76 2.76 8.49 -8.36
CA ARG A 76 3.07 9.11 -7.08
C ARG A 76 2.78 8.13 -5.96
N VAL A 77 3.75 7.93 -5.10
CA VAL A 77 3.60 7.18 -3.84
C VAL A 77 3.44 8.17 -2.71
N LYS A 78 2.35 8.06 -1.96
CA LYS A 78 2.00 8.95 -0.85
C LYS A 78 2.13 8.21 0.46
N THR A 79 2.89 8.77 1.39
CA THR A 79 3.09 8.27 2.75
C THR A 79 3.04 9.42 3.76
N ASP A 80 2.66 9.17 4.98
CA ASP A 80 2.73 10.15 6.07
C ASP A 80 4.07 10.13 6.81
N ALA A 81 4.93 9.15 6.51
CA ALA A 81 6.23 9.02 7.13
C ALA A 81 7.31 9.90 6.47
N SER A 82 7.76 10.93 7.17
CA SER A 82 8.86 11.79 6.71
C SER A 82 10.15 11.02 6.49
N VAL A 83 10.42 10.01 7.33
CA VAL A 83 11.61 9.15 7.25
C VAL A 83 11.57 8.32 5.97
N ALA A 84 10.44 7.71 5.64
CA ALA A 84 10.29 6.93 4.40
C ALA A 84 10.50 7.80 3.16
N LYS A 85 9.91 9.00 3.11
CA LYS A 85 10.15 9.96 2.03
C LYS A 85 11.62 10.35 1.92
N SER A 86 12.25 10.70 3.05
CA SER A 86 13.68 11.07 3.08
C SER A 86 14.57 9.93 2.60
N LEU A 87 14.28 8.70 3.02
CA LEU A 87 15.02 7.51 2.60
C LEU A 87 14.86 7.24 1.10
N ALA A 88 13.65 7.38 0.57
CA ALA A 88 13.37 7.21 -0.87
C ALA A 88 14.07 8.26 -1.75
N SER A 89 14.26 9.49 -1.24
CA SER A 89 14.80 10.62 -2.01
C SER A 89 16.33 10.73 -1.99
N ARG A 90 17.00 10.03 -1.09
CA ARG A 90 18.48 10.06 -1.01
C ARG A 90 19.13 9.00 -1.91
N ARG A 91 20.46 9.02 -1.98
CA ARG A 91 21.25 7.97 -2.64
C ARG A 91 21.95 7.13 -1.59
N GLY A 92 21.77 5.81 -1.68
CA GLY A 92 22.42 4.83 -0.81
C GLY A 92 21.82 4.73 0.61
N LEU A 93 22.45 3.91 1.44
CA LEU A 93 21.97 3.52 2.76
C LEU A 93 22.08 4.63 3.81
N GLY A 94 23.03 5.56 3.65
CA GLY A 94 23.35 6.53 4.69
C GLY A 94 23.78 5.86 6.00
N GLY A 95 23.15 6.22 7.12
CA GLY A 95 23.40 5.58 8.43
C GLY A 95 22.68 4.24 8.64
N ILE A 96 21.76 3.86 7.76
CA ILE A 96 20.96 2.63 7.88
C ILE A 96 21.63 1.54 7.02
N ARG A 97 22.47 0.72 7.64
CA ARG A 97 23.32 -0.24 6.91
C ARG A 97 22.72 -1.64 6.76
N HIS A 98 21.62 -1.94 7.42
CA HIS A 98 20.96 -3.25 7.45
C HIS A 98 19.85 -3.43 6.40
N ILE A 99 19.46 -2.36 5.68
CA ILE A 99 18.47 -2.47 4.61
C ILE A 99 19.06 -3.28 3.45
N GLU A 100 18.32 -4.28 3.00
CA GLU A 100 18.71 -5.07 1.84
C GLU A 100 18.77 -4.23 0.55
N VAL A 101 19.76 -4.52 -0.29
CA VAL A 101 20.05 -3.76 -1.51
C VAL A 101 18.84 -3.70 -2.46
N ASN A 102 18.05 -4.79 -2.53
CA ASN A 102 16.84 -4.83 -3.34
C ASN A 102 15.78 -3.78 -2.92
N GLN A 103 15.80 -3.33 -1.66
CA GLN A 103 14.92 -2.28 -1.19
C GLN A 103 15.35 -0.89 -1.68
N LEU A 104 16.62 -0.72 -2.11
CA LEU A 104 17.14 0.54 -2.65
C LEU A 104 16.66 0.84 -4.08
N TRP A 105 16.04 -0.12 -4.73
CA TRP A 105 15.42 0.04 -6.04
C TRP A 105 14.49 1.27 -6.13
N LEU A 106 13.73 1.56 -5.07
CA LEU A 106 12.86 2.73 -5.04
C LEU A 106 13.64 4.03 -5.17
N GLN A 107 14.81 4.14 -4.52
CA GLN A 107 15.68 5.32 -4.62
C GLN A 107 16.10 5.56 -6.07
N GLU A 108 16.45 4.50 -6.80
CA GLU A 108 16.81 4.60 -8.22
C GLU A 108 15.64 5.16 -9.06
N LYS A 109 14.43 4.65 -8.85
CA LYS A 109 13.22 5.11 -9.57
C LYS A 109 12.86 6.55 -9.26
N VAL A 110 13.01 6.97 -8.01
CA VAL A 110 12.80 8.36 -7.57
C VAL A 110 13.86 9.27 -8.18
N ASN A 111 15.14 8.89 -8.13
CA ASN A 111 16.24 9.69 -8.71
C ASN A 111 16.13 9.83 -10.24
N LYS A 112 15.57 8.84 -10.94
CA LYS A 112 15.28 8.89 -12.38
C LYS A 112 14.00 9.66 -12.72
N GLY A 113 13.24 10.12 -11.71
CA GLY A 113 11.96 10.81 -11.93
C GLY A 113 10.82 9.91 -12.41
N THR A 114 11.00 8.57 -12.38
CA THR A 114 9.96 7.62 -12.77
C THR A 114 8.85 7.56 -11.73
N ILE A 115 9.20 7.72 -10.45
CA ILE A 115 8.30 7.71 -9.30
C ILE A 115 8.54 8.96 -8.48
N GLU A 116 7.47 9.60 -8.05
CA GLU A 116 7.49 10.69 -7.09
C GLU A 116 7.01 10.18 -5.73
N VAL A 117 7.72 10.50 -4.64
CA VAL A 117 7.28 10.19 -3.28
C VAL A 117 6.86 11.47 -2.58
N GLU A 118 5.60 11.55 -2.23
CA GLU A 118 4.97 12.70 -1.58
C GLU A 118 4.65 12.39 -0.10
N LYS A 119 4.92 13.36 0.77
CA LYS A 119 4.43 13.30 2.15
C LYS A 119 3.01 13.85 2.22
N VAL A 120 2.14 13.13 2.92
CA VAL A 120 0.78 13.53 3.26
C VAL A 120 0.61 13.63 4.77
N LYS A 121 -0.51 14.19 5.23
CA LYS A 121 -0.89 14.14 6.65
C LYS A 121 -1.46 12.75 6.96
N GLY A 122 -1.16 12.20 8.15
CA GLY A 122 -1.67 10.89 8.59
C GLY A 122 -3.20 10.80 8.55
N GLU A 123 -3.88 11.87 9.00
CA GLU A 123 -5.34 11.97 8.98
C GLU A 123 -5.96 11.80 7.58
N THR A 124 -5.20 12.12 6.53
CA THR A 124 -5.64 12.00 5.14
C THR A 124 -5.02 10.81 4.42
N ASN A 125 -4.23 9.97 5.11
CA ASN A 125 -3.63 8.79 4.51
C ASN A 125 -4.70 7.71 4.26
N ARG A 126 -5.06 7.52 3.01
CA ARG A 126 -6.09 6.56 2.60
C ARG A 126 -5.73 5.10 2.85
N ALA A 127 -4.48 4.80 3.14
CA ALA A 127 -4.01 3.44 3.43
C ALA A 127 -4.09 3.09 4.94
N ASP A 128 -4.27 4.06 5.83
CA ASP A 128 -4.24 3.88 7.28
C ASP A 128 -5.27 2.85 7.81
N VAL A 129 -6.46 2.77 7.19
CA VAL A 129 -7.49 1.78 7.55
C VAL A 129 -7.11 0.34 7.17
N LEU A 130 -6.07 0.15 6.37
CA LEU A 130 -5.62 -1.17 5.92
C LEU A 130 -4.54 -1.78 6.84
N THR A 131 -4.04 -0.99 7.79
CA THR A 131 -3.00 -1.40 8.75
C THR A 131 -3.46 -1.35 10.20
N LYS A 132 -4.53 -0.58 10.49
CA LYS A 132 -5.02 -0.33 11.85
C LYS A 132 -6.50 -0.61 11.94
N PHE A 133 -6.94 -1.08 13.11
CA PHE A 133 -8.37 -1.16 13.40
C PHE A 133 -8.97 0.25 13.45
N LYS A 134 -10.09 0.45 12.78
CA LYS A 134 -10.85 1.69 12.74
C LYS A 134 -12.31 1.45 13.06
N ASP A 135 -12.96 2.44 13.62
CA ASP A 135 -14.39 2.43 13.83
C ASP A 135 -15.19 2.55 12.50
N GLY A 136 -16.49 2.31 12.57
CA GLY A 136 -17.35 2.35 11.38
C GLY A 136 -17.43 3.72 10.72
N THR A 137 -17.26 4.81 11.48
CA THR A 137 -17.28 6.19 10.96
C THR A 137 -16.05 6.46 10.11
N ALA A 138 -14.86 6.12 10.62
CA ALA A 138 -13.62 6.27 9.88
C ALA A 138 -13.58 5.38 8.62
N LEU A 139 -14.12 4.14 8.72
CA LEU A 139 -14.24 3.26 7.56
C LEU A 139 -15.17 3.85 6.49
N LYS A 140 -16.33 4.39 6.88
CA LYS A 140 -17.25 5.04 5.94
C LYS A 140 -16.59 6.22 5.24
N GLN A 141 -15.91 7.09 5.97
CA GLN A 141 -15.15 8.20 5.39
C GLN A 141 -14.10 7.72 4.38
N GLN A 142 -13.41 6.61 4.67
CA GLN A 142 -12.44 6.02 3.75
C GLN A 142 -13.09 5.53 2.46
N LEU A 143 -14.25 4.90 2.55
CA LEU A 143 -15.01 4.45 1.37
C LEU A 143 -15.44 5.64 0.52
N ASP A 144 -15.90 6.73 1.13
CA ASP A 144 -16.26 7.97 0.43
C ASP A 144 -15.03 8.57 -0.29
N TRP A 145 -13.87 8.64 0.38
CA TRP A 145 -12.64 9.18 -0.22
C TRP A 145 -12.10 8.35 -1.39
N THR A 146 -12.47 7.09 -1.45
CA THR A 146 -12.00 6.15 -2.48
C THR A 146 -13.08 5.80 -3.49
N ASN A 147 -14.21 6.50 -3.39
CA ASN A 147 -15.39 6.32 -4.25
C ASN A 147 -15.85 4.84 -4.29
N GLN A 148 -15.89 4.22 -3.12
CA GLN A 148 -16.33 2.84 -2.91
C GLN A 148 -17.66 2.83 -2.16
N ILE A 149 -18.52 1.87 -2.46
CA ILE A 149 -19.79 1.65 -1.79
C ILE A 149 -19.86 0.24 -1.24
N ILE A 150 -20.54 0.07 -0.11
CA ILE A 150 -20.86 -1.25 0.42
C ILE A 150 -22.14 -1.73 -0.23
N ILE A 151 -22.07 -2.84 -0.95
CA ILE A 151 -23.24 -3.52 -1.50
C ILE A 151 -23.50 -4.76 -0.63
N PHE A 152 -24.69 -4.83 -0.08
CA PHE A 152 -25.10 -6.00 0.68
C PHE A 152 -25.51 -7.15 -0.24
N GLY A 153 -25.15 -8.37 0.13
CA GLY A 153 -25.43 -9.57 -0.65
C GLY A 153 -24.26 -9.98 -1.56
N ARG A 154 -24.53 -10.96 -2.37
CA ARG A 154 -23.54 -11.51 -3.31
C ARG A 154 -23.78 -10.95 -4.69
N HIS A 155 -22.70 -10.58 -5.38
CA HIS A 155 -22.79 -10.11 -6.77
C HIS A 155 -23.42 -11.21 -7.66
N GLU A 156 -24.30 -10.83 -8.59
CA GLU A 156 -25.03 -11.75 -9.46
C GLU A 156 -24.11 -12.68 -10.26
N LEU A 157 -22.95 -12.17 -10.70
CA LEU A 157 -21.94 -12.90 -11.45
C LEU A 157 -20.98 -13.72 -10.55
N ALA A 158 -21.13 -13.65 -9.22
CA ALA A 158 -20.28 -14.41 -8.31
C ALA A 158 -20.58 -15.92 -8.44
N PRO A 159 -19.55 -16.81 -8.50
CA PRO A 159 -19.76 -18.24 -8.53
C PRO A 159 -20.66 -18.71 -7.40
N LYS A 160 -21.64 -19.54 -7.66
CA LYS A 160 -22.46 -20.14 -6.59
C LYS A 160 -21.56 -21.00 -5.71
N LEU A 161 -21.63 -20.80 -4.37
CA LEU A 161 -20.98 -21.72 -3.47
C LEU A 161 -21.73 -23.04 -3.54
N SER A 162 -21.05 -24.14 -3.89
CA SER A 162 -21.57 -25.48 -3.64
C SER A 162 -21.83 -25.60 -2.13
N LYS A 163 -22.98 -26.12 -1.74
CA LYS A 163 -23.16 -26.54 -0.35
C LYS A 163 -22.06 -27.56 -0.07
N VAL A 164 -21.18 -27.23 0.87
CA VAL A 164 -20.30 -28.25 1.44
C VAL A 164 -21.24 -29.13 2.24
N ASP A 165 -21.43 -30.38 1.83
CA ASP A 165 -22.13 -31.37 2.64
C ASP A 165 -21.41 -31.39 3.99
N PRO A 166 -22.15 -31.34 5.12
CA PRO A 166 -21.52 -31.48 6.43
C PRO A 166 -20.78 -32.82 6.40
N LEU A 167 -19.47 -32.75 6.73
CA LEU A 167 -18.65 -33.93 6.88
C LEU A 167 -19.40 -34.85 7.85
N GLU A 168 -19.78 -36.06 7.37
CA GLU A 168 -20.22 -37.12 8.22
C GLU A 168 -19.11 -37.39 9.26
N GLU A 169 -19.42 -37.22 10.54
CA GLU A 169 -18.58 -37.57 11.67
C GLU A 169 -18.40 -39.09 11.77
#